data_43e33c1185a4def7fa9fa97848f0b859
#
_entry.id   43e33c1185a4def7fa9fa97848f0b859
#
_cell.length_a   1.000
_cell.length_b   1.000
_cell.length_c   1.000
_cell.angle_alpha   90.00
_cell.angle_beta   90.00
_cell.angle_gamma   90.00
#
_symmetry.space_group_name_H-M   'P 1'
#
loop_
_entity.id
_entity.type
_entity.pdbx_description
1 polymer ?
#
loop_
_entity_poly.entity_id
_entity_poly.type
_entity_poly.pdbx_seq_one_letter_code
_entity_poly.pdbx_strand_id
1 'polypeptide(L)'
;MILLPVFAQAKEIIVKDVAGREVNVDAPVSRVMLADSRVLIALNILHPDNPLKGIIAWDNALKIKSPDLSTAYEKDFPQLRKIPVFPNPYQSDFSVEKALTYKPDLVIFDIGLQAKLNDSRTITLLEKAGIPVIFIDFRQYPLANTIPSMTLLGKVFGEEENAQKFIAFYQERMKTINERVGTLGKEQRPPVFIERHAGMFGAEHCCKTFGNGNFGEFVTAAGGDNLGARWFPGMGGEVNEEQLIVSNPEFYLMTAADWDKVRPESLSVPLGYTGNLKQSQERLEKLLTRPKLNVLRAFREKRVIALYHQYYDTPFNIIAVEVIAKFLHPNLFEDIDPQADSLYLHKTFTALDGSGVFWVTAK
;
A
#
# COMPACT_ATOMS: atom_id res chain seq x y z
N MET A 1 0.63 -33.20 32.79
CA MET A 1 0.91 -33.55 31.35
C MET A 1 1.53 -32.34 30.72
N ILE A 2 2.84 -32.33 30.52
CA ILE A 2 3.58 -31.19 29.94
C ILE A 2 3.43 -31.34 28.43
N LEU A 3 2.63 -30.48 27.82
CA LEU A 3 2.58 -30.33 26.36
C LEU A 3 3.89 -29.66 25.93
N LEU A 4 4.80 -30.44 25.41
CA LEU A 4 5.98 -29.90 24.72
C LEU A 4 5.48 -29.19 23.46
N PRO A 5 5.95 -27.96 23.18
CA PRO A 5 5.61 -27.29 21.92
C PRO A 5 6.19 -28.12 20.77
N VAL A 6 5.33 -28.59 19.88
CA VAL A 6 5.75 -29.18 18.62
C VAL A 6 6.26 -28.03 17.76
N PHE A 7 7.56 -27.82 17.73
CA PHE A 7 8.16 -26.95 16.71
C PHE A 7 7.97 -27.65 15.36
N ALA A 8 7.20 -27.04 14.46
CA ALA A 8 7.13 -27.50 13.08
C ALA A 8 8.57 -27.51 12.53
N GLN A 9 9.05 -28.68 12.13
CA GLN A 9 10.38 -28.82 11.52
C GLN A 9 10.31 -28.15 10.14
N ALA A 10 11.24 -27.25 9.87
CA ALA A 10 11.33 -26.60 8.55
C ALA A 10 11.49 -27.68 7.47
N LYS A 11 10.72 -27.52 6.38
CA LYS A 11 10.75 -28.40 5.22
C LYS A 11 11.05 -27.57 3.99
N GLU A 12 11.92 -28.05 3.14
CA GLU A 12 12.17 -27.43 1.84
C GLU A 12 10.90 -27.44 0.99
N ILE A 13 10.50 -26.26 0.51
CA ILE A 13 9.41 -26.08 -0.45
C ILE A 13 9.89 -25.24 -1.63
N ILE A 14 9.30 -25.47 -2.80
CA ILE A 14 9.51 -24.64 -3.98
C ILE A 14 8.33 -23.68 -4.08
N VAL A 15 8.61 -22.39 -4.13
CA VAL A 15 7.61 -21.34 -4.30
C VAL A 15 7.88 -20.54 -5.56
N LYS A 16 6.83 -20.01 -6.18
CA LYS A 16 6.93 -19.08 -7.30
C LYS A 16 6.65 -17.66 -6.76
N ASP A 17 7.60 -16.75 -6.91
CA ASP A 17 7.43 -15.36 -6.49
C ASP A 17 6.74 -14.50 -7.57
N VAL A 18 6.42 -13.24 -7.25
CA VAL A 18 5.74 -12.33 -8.20
C VAL A 18 6.63 -11.89 -9.37
N ALA A 19 7.94 -12.11 -9.29
CA ALA A 19 8.86 -11.97 -10.42
C ALA A 19 8.85 -13.17 -11.36
N GLY A 20 8.06 -14.21 -11.05
CA GLY A 20 7.95 -15.45 -11.81
C GLY A 20 9.07 -16.45 -11.57
N ARG A 21 9.95 -16.22 -10.56
CA ARG A 21 11.08 -17.09 -10.24
C ARG A 21 10.61 -18.24 -9.34
N GLU A 22 11.18 -19.42 -9.56
CA GLU A 22 11.08 -20.53 -8.61
C GLU A 22 12.20 -20.42 -7.58
N VAL A 23 11.84 -20.46 -6.30
CA VAL A 23 12.76 -20.27 -5.17
C VAL A 23 12.56 -21.42 -4.18
N ASN A 24 13.66 -22.07 -3.80
CA ASN A 24 13.69 -23.05 -2.71
C ASN A 24 13.76 -22.33 -1.38
N VAL A 25 12.86 -22.64 -0.47
CA VAL A 25 12.78 -22.03 0.88
C VAL A 25 12.54 -23.12 1.90
N ASP A 26 13.29 -23.08 3.00
CA ASP A 26 13.02 -23.91 4.18
C ASP A 26 11.89 -23.26 5.00
N ALA A 27 10.66 -23.74 4.82
CA ALA A 27 9.47 -23.20 5.47
C ALA A 27 9.01 -24.07 6.66
N PRO A 28 8.45 -23.48 7.73
CA PRO A 28 8.23 -22.04 7.92
C PRO A 28 9.51 -21.28 8.25
N VAL A 29 9.65 -20.08 7.66
CA VAL A 29 10.78 -19.18 7.93
C VAL A 29 10.66 -18.56 9.33
N SER A 30 11.81 -18.28 9.94
CA SER A 30 11.86 -17.76 11.31
C SER A 30 12.78 -16.56 11.50
N ARG A 31 13.59 -16.22 10.49
CA ARG A 31 14.60 -15.17 10.53
C ARG A 31 14.58 -14.35 9.24
N VAL A 32 13.60 -13.45 9.14
CA VAL A 32 13.29 -12.73 7.89
C VAL A 32 13.84 -11.31 7.91
N MET A 33 14.49 -10.90 6.84
CA MET A 33 14.81 -9.51 6.56
C MET A 33 13.78 -8.91 5.60
N LEU A 34 13.21 -7.75 5.98
CA LEU A 34 12.25 -7.01 5.14
C LEU A 34 12.93 -5.82 4.49
N ALA A 35 13.06 -5.81 3.19
CA ALA A 35 13.61 -4.69 2.43
C ALA A 35 12.60 -3.54 2.21
N ASP A 36 11.36 -3.72 2.65
CA ASP A 36 10.38 -2.66 2.88
C ASP A 36 9.58 -2.97 4.15
N SER A 37 9.83 -2.22 5.22
CA SER A 37 9.18 -2.43 6.52
C SER A 37 7.67 -2.12 6.53
N ARG A 38 7.12 -1.49 5.47
CA ARG A 38 5.69 -1.22 5.34
C ARG A 38 4.87 -2.49 5.05
N VAL A 39 5.52 -3.57 4.63
CA VAL A 39 4.93 -4.92 4.52
C VAL A 39 4.39 -5.45 5.86
N LEU A 40 4.67 -4.76 6.96
CA LEU A 40 4.23 -5.16 8.31
C LEU A 40 2.73 -5.45 8.41
N ILE A 41 1.86 -4.74 7.67
CA ILE A 41 0.42 -5.07 7.64
C ILE A 41 0.18 -6.46 7.04
N ALA A 42 0.88 -6.83 5.96
CA ALA A 42 0.75 -8.15 5.37
C ALA A 42 1.19 -9.25 6.35
N LEU A 43 2.26 -9.01 7.10
CA LEU A 43 2.71 -9.94 8.14
C LEU A 43 1.76 -9.98 9.33
N ASN A 44 1.11 -8.86 9.68
CA ASN A 44 0.10 -8.86 10.73
C ASN A 44 -1.15 -9.67 10.34
N ILE A 45 -1.54 -9.68 9.06
CA ILE A 45 -2.60 -10.58 8.57
C ILE A 45 -2.24 -12.05 8.79
N LEU A 46 -0.97 -12.41 8.61
CA LEU A 46 -0.50 -13.79 8.85
C LEU A 46 -0.37 -14.11 10.33
N HIS A 47 0.04 -13.13 11.12
CA HIS A 47 0.27 -13.26 12.56
C HIS A 47 -0.51 -12.19 13.33
N PRO A 48 -1.85 -12.30 13.48
CA PRO A 48 -2.69 -11.26 14.06
C PRO A 48 -2.24 -10.80 15.46
N ASP A 49 -1.75 -11.72 16.28
CA ASP A 49 -1.33 -11.42 17.65
C ASP A 49 0.14 -10.94 17.77
N ASN A 50 0.96 -11.16 16.74
CA ASN A 50 2.38 -10.78 16.76
C ASN A 50 2.92 -10.43 15.37
N PRO A 51 2.70 -9.21 14.90
CA PRO A 51 3.14 -8.78 13.56
C PRO A 51 4.65 -8.81 13.36
N LEU A 52 5.44 -8.88 14.45
CA LEU A 52 6.90 -8.87 14.41
C LEU A 52 7.52 -10.28 14.43
N LYS A 53 6.70 -11.32 14.43
CA LYS A 53 7.17 -12.71 14.46
C LYS A 53 8.13 -12.99 13.29
N GLY A 54 9.34 -13.43 13.64
CA GLY A 54 10.36 -13.80 12.66
C GLY A 54 11.12 -12.64 12.03
N ILE A 55 10.78 -11.37 12.28
CA ILE A 55 11.50 -10.23 11.72
C ILE A 55 12.79 -9.98 12.50
N ILE A 56 13.94 -10.08 11.85
CA ILE A 56 15.25 -9.88 12.48
C ILE A 56 15.94 -8.57 12.08
N ALA A 57 15.58 -8.00 10.93
CA ALA A 57 16.02 -6.69 10.47
C ALA A 57 15.09 -6.17 9.39
N TRP A 58 14.99 -4.87 9.24
CA TRP A 58 14.21 -4.23 8.19
C TRP A 58 14.80 -2.87 7.77
N ASP A 59 14.22 -2.26 6.75
CA ASP A 59 14.59 -0.91 6.35
C ASP A 59 13.89 0.15 7.22
N ASN A 60 14.17 1.43 6.96
CA ASN A 60 13.58 2.55 7.69
C ASN A 60 12.27 3.10 7.10
N ALA A 61 11.68 2.43 6.09
CA ALA A 61 10.53 2.97 5.35
C ALA A 61 9.30 3.17 6.23
N LEU A 62 9.00 2.23 7.15
CA LEU A 62 7.86 2.35 8.05
C LEU A 62 7.89 3.68 8.82
N LYS A 63 9.03 4.01 9.42
CA LYS A 63 9.19 5.22 10.21
C LYS A 63 9.17 6.50 9.39
N ILE A 64 9.79 6.50 8.19
CA ILE A 64 9.99 7.71 7.38
C ILE A 64 8.83 7.95 6.42
N LYS A 65 8.22 6.89 5.88
CA LYS A 65 7.18 6.99 4.86
C LYS A 65 5.76 6.84 5.43
N SER A 66 5.63 6.10 6.54
CA SER A 66 4.35 5.79 7.19
C SER A 66 4.44 6.02 8.72
N PRO A 67 4.77 7.27 9.16
CA PRO A 67 5.01 7.55 10.58
C PRO A 67 3.77 7.34 11.45
N ASP A 68 2.58 7.50 10.91
CA ASP A 68 1.29 7.22 11.53
C ASP A 68 1.13 5.72 11.83
N LEU A 69 1.41 4.85 10.86
CA LEU A 69 1.40 3.40 11.01
C LEU A 69 2.47 2.92 12.00
N SER A 70 3.69 3.50 11.91
CA SER A 70 4.76 3.23 12.89
C SER A 70 4.29 3.55 14.30
N THR A 71 3.64 4.70 14.49
CA THR A 71 3.12 5.15 15.80
C THR A 71 2.03 4.19 16.31
N ALA A 72 1.13 3.74 15.43
CA ALA A 72 0.07 2.81 15.81
C ALA A 72 0.63 1.47 16.30
N TYR A 73 1.56 0.89 15.55
CA TYR A 73 2.20 -0.36 16.00
C TYR A 73 3.09 -0.20 17.23
N GLU A 74 3.83 0.90 17.35
CA GLU A 74 4.71 1.13 18.51
C GLU A 74 3.98 1.21 19.84
N LYS A 75 2.71 1.60 19.82
CA LYS A 75 1.84 1.66 21.00
C LYS A 75 1.68 0.28 21.65
N ASP A 76 1.40 -0.75 20.85
CA ASP A 76 1.11 -2.08 21.35
C ASP A 76 2.33 -3.04 21.23
N PHE A 77 3.28 -2.72 20.34
CA PHE A 77 4.50 -3.47 20.09
C PHE A 77 5.76 -2.61 20.23
N PRO A 78 6.09 -2.12 21.45
CA PRO A 78 7.25 -1.24 21.66
C PRO A 78 8.59 -1.88 21.31
N GLN A 79 8.67 -3.22 21.23
CA GLN A 79 9.83 -3.96 20.75
C GLN A 79 10.17 -3.70 19.27
N LEU A 80 9.26 -3.15 18.50
CA LEU A 80 9.50 -2.68 17.13
C LEU A 80 10.72 -1.75 17.04
N ARG A 81 10.93 -0.90 18.06
CA ARG A 81 12.09 0.01 18.17
C ARG A 81 13.43 -0.70 18.32
N LYS A 82 13.43 -1.99 18.68
CA LYS A 82 14.66 -2.79 18.89
C LYS A 82 15.08 -3.56 17.64
N ILE A 83 14.22 -3.63 16.61
CA ILE A 83 14.55 -4.31 15.36
C ILE A 83 15.66 -3.54 14.66
N PRO A 84 16.78 -4.19 14.30
CA PRO A 84 17.85 -3.57 13.55
C PRO A 84 17.38 -2.96 12.23
N VAL A 85 17.82 -1.71 11.96
CA VAL A 85 17.42 -0.96 10.78
C VAL A 85 18.59 -0.83 9.82
N PHE A 86 18.34 -1.02 8.53
CA PHE A 86 19.25 -0.72 7.44
C PHE A 86 18.68 0.34 6.49
N PRO A 87 19.53 0.99 5.66
CA PRO A 87 19.06 2.00 4.72
C PRO A 87 18.08 1.43 3.69
N ASN A 88 17.05 2.20 3.32
CA ASN A 88 16.05 1.79 2.34
C ASN A 88 16.67 1.49 0.97
N PRO A 89 16.47 0.29 0.38
CA PRO A 89 17.10 -0.11 -0.88
C PRO A 89 16.65 0.70 -2.10
N TYR A 90 15.54 1.42 -2.02
CA TYR A 90 15.14 2.37 -3.06
C TYR A 90 16.01 3.65 -3.09
N GLN A 91 16.64 3.97 -1.96
CA GLN A 91 17.42 5.21 -1.80
C GLN A 91 18.93 4.95 -1.73
N SER A 92 19.33 3.74 -1.39
CA SER A 92 20.74 3.35 -1.23
C SER A 92 20.97 1.93 -1.75
N ASP A 93 22.22 1.49 -1.77
CA ASP A 93 22.53 0.11 -2.11
C ASP A 93 22.27 -0.82 -0.93
N PHE A 94 21.81 -2.03 -1.23
CA PHE A 94 21.62 -3.08 -0.25
C PHE A 94 22.97 -3.76 0.06
N SER A 95 23.39 -3.73 1.32
CA SER A 95 24.65 -4.37 1.74
C SER A 95 24.44 -5.85 1.99
N VAL A 96 24.94 -6.70 1.09
CA VAL A 96 24.94 -8.16 1.26
C VAL A 96 25.79 -8.56 2.47
N GLU A 97 26.96 -7.94 2.66
CA GLU A 97 27.86 -8.23 3.81
C GLU A 97 27.14 -8.02 5.15
N LYS A 98 26.42 -6.90 5.26
CA LYS A 98 25.64 -6.62 6.46
C LYS A 98 24.48 -7.61 6.63
N ALA A 99 23.80 -7.97 5.57
CA ALA A 99 22.73 -8.97 5.60
C ALA A 99 23.23 -10.32 6.12
N LEU A 100 24.40 -10.77 5.70
CA LEU A 100 25.04 -11.99 6.17
C LEU A 100 25.28 -11.99 7.69
N THR A 101 25.58 -10.84 8.30
CA THR A 101 25.77 -10.75 9.75
C THR A 101 24.50 -11.03 10.54
N TYR A 102 23.34 -10.77 9.97
CA TYR A 102 22.05 -11.07 10.59
C TYR A 102 21.64 -12.55 10.45
N LYS A 103 22.28 -13.30 9.56
CA LYS A 103 21.97 -14.72 9.28
C LYS A 103 20.48 -14.95 9.02
N PRO A 104 19.87 -14.28 8.02
CA PRO A 104 18.47 -14.51 7.65
C PRO A 104 18.31 -15.88 6.99
N ASP A 105 17.16 -16.48 7.16
CA ASP A 105 16.70 -17.63 6.37
C ASP A 105 15.88 -17.21 5.15
N LEU A 106 15.49 -15.93 5.05
CA LEU A 106 14.82 -15.34 3.89
C LEU A 106 15.01 -13.82 3.86
N VAL A 107 15.19 -13.27 2.64
CA VAL A 107 15.09 -11.81 2.39
C VAL A 107 13.90 -11.54 1.45
N ILE A 108 13.03 -10.63 1.85
CA ILE A 108 11.84 -10.23 1.09
C ILE A 108 12.07 -8.83 0.51
N PHE A 109 11.94 -8.72 -0.82
CA PHE A 109 12.02 -7.45 -1.56
C PHE A 109 10.70 -7.12 -2.25
N ASP A 110 10.46 -5.83 -2.44
CA ASP A 110 9.45 -5.34 -3.38
C ASP A 110 9.91 -5.54 -4.83
N ILE A 111 8.99 -5.95 -5.73
CA ILE A 111 9.30 -6.23 -7.14
C ILE A 111 9.92 -5.04 -7.88
N GLY A 112 9.58 -3.81 -7.47
CA GLY A 112 10.15 -2.60 -8.06
C GLY A 112 11.66 -2.44 -7.88
N LEU A 113 12.27 -3.25 -7.00
CA LEU A 113 13.72 -3.31 -6.81
C LEU A 113 14.42 -4.32 -7.70
N GLN A 114 13.69 -5.20 -8.40
CA GLN A 114 14.25 -6.34 -9.13
C GLN A 114 15.37 -5.93 -10.11
N ALA A 115 15.14 -4.94 -10.94
CA ALA A 115 16.14 -4.48 -11.91
C ALA A 115 17.42 -4.02 -11.21
N LYS A 116 17.31 -3.13 -10.21
CA LYS A 116 18.45 -2.61 -9.43
C LYS A 116 19.24 -3.73 -8.75
N LEU A 117 18.53 -4.71 -8.16
CA LEU A 117 19.16 -5.83 -7.44
C LEU A 117 19.82 -6.83 -8.40
N ASN A 118 19.31 -7.00 -9.61
CA ASN A 118 19.96 -7.78 -10.67
C ASN A 118 21.24 -7.09 -11.15
N ASP A 119 21.18 -5.79 -11.45
CA ASP A 119 22.32 -5.00 -11.93
C ASP A 119 23.47 -4.99 -10.92
N SER A 120 23.15 -4.88 -9.63
CA SER A 120 24.11 -4.96 -8.51
C SER A 120 24.55 -6.39 -8.14
N ARG A 121 23.98 -7.42 -8.80
CA ARG A 121 24.19 -8.83 -8.46
C ARG A 121 23.81 -9.22 -7.03
N THR A 122 23.03 -8.40 -6.33
CA THR A 122 22.65 -8.60 -4.93
C THR A 122 21.95 -9.95 -4.73
N ILE A 123 20.99 -10.29 -5.62
CA ILE A 123 20.25 -11.54 -5.55
C ILE A 123 21.22 -12.74 -5.68
N THR A 124 22.07 -12.75 -6.70
CA THR A 124 23.05 -13.81 -6.94
C THR A 124 24.01 -14.00 -5.75
N LEU A 125 24.41 -12.91 -5.10
CA LEU A 125 25.33 -12.98 -3.96
C LEU A 125 24.65 -13.54 -2.71
N LEU A 126 23.38 -13.17 -2.43
CA LEU A 126 22.60 -13.73 -1.33
C LEU A 126 22.33 -15.23 -1.54
N GLU A 127 21.88 -15.62 -2.73
CA GLU A 127 21.60 -17.02 -3.07
C GLU A 127 22.87 -17.91 -3.02
N LYS A 128 24.03 -17.42 -3.47
CA LYS A 128 25.31 -18.11 -3.31
C LYS A 128 25.74 -18.30 -1.84
N ALA A 129 25.28 -17.41 -0.98
CA ALA A 129 25.48 -17.52 0.47
C ALA A 129 24.42 -18.42 1.15
N GLY A 130 23.54 -19.07 0.40
CA GLY A 130 22.48 -19.93 0.93
C GLY A 130 21.28 -19.17 1.49
N ILE A 131 21.13 -17.88 1.15
CA ILE A 131 20.00 -17.07 1.59
C ILE A 131 19.02 -16.87 0.45
N PRO A 132 17.83 -17.52 0.49
CA PRO A 132 16.81 -17.33 -0.53
C PRO A 132 16.27 -15.90 -0.53
N VAL A 133 15.89 -15.45 -1.73
CA VAL A 133 15.29 -14.13 -1.97
C VAL A 133 13.95 -14.31 -2.67
N ILE A 134 12.90 -13.70 -2.15
CA ILE A 134 11.60 -13.65 -2.83
C ILE A 134 11.18 -12.19 -3.08
N PHE A 135 10.40 -12.02 -4.15
CA PHE A 135 9.75 -10.76 -4.47
C PHE A 135 8.25 -10.84 -4.19
N ILE A 136 7.74 -9.75 -3.60
CA ILE A 136 6.30 -9.49 -3.42
C ILE A 136 5.94 -8.16 -4.08
N ASP A 137 4.65 -7.93 -4.28
CA ASP A 137 4.15 -6.66 -4.82
C ASP A 137 2.79 -6.29 -4.25
N PHE A 138 2.78 -5.21 -3.48
CA PHE A 138 1.56 -4.49 -3.09
C PHE A 138 1.56 -3.08 -3.68
N ARG A 139 2.52 -2.77 -4.58
CA ARG A 139 2.85 -1.40 -4.95
C ARG A 139 2.83 -1.12 -6.46
N GLN A 140 3.48 -1.96 -7.28
CA GLN A 140 3.59 -1.69 -8.72
C GLN A 140 2.26 -1.96 -9.42
N TYR A 141 1.76 -3.17 -9.27
CA TYR A 141 0.49 -3.66 -9.80
C TYR A 141 -0.28 -4.39 -8.69
N PRO A 142 -0.76 -3.64 -7.68
CA PRO A 142 -1.31 -4.24 -6.46
C PRO A 142 -2.53 -5.11 -6.70
N LEU A 143 -3.43 -4.75 -7.63
CA LEU A 143 -4.62 -5.56 -7.89
C LEU A 143 -4.29 -6.91 -8.52
N ALA A 144 -3.25 -6.98 -9.36
CA ALA A 144 -2.77 -8.23 -9.93
C ALA A 144 -1.98 -9.07 -8.91
N ASN A 145 -1.24 -8.43 -8.00
CA ASN A 145 -0.20 -9.09 -7.22
C ASN A 145 -0.50 -9.23 -5.72
N THR A 146 -1.56 -8.61 -5.19
CA THR A 146 -1.92 -8.75 -3.75
C THR A 146 -2.21 -10.22 -3.40
N ILE A 147 -3.04 -10.92 -4.17
CA ILE A 147 -3.36 -12.33 -3.91
C ILE A 147 -2.13 -13.22 -4.08
N PRO A 148 -1.35 -13.15 -5.18
CA PRO A 148 -0.10 -13.90 -5.30
C PRO A 148 0.88 -13.64 -4.16
N SER A 149 1.06 -12.38 -3.75
CA SER A 149 1.96 -12.01 -2.65
C SER A 149 1.50 -12.59 -1.31
N MET A 150 0.20 -12.48 -0.99
CA MET A 150 -0.34 -13.05 0.25
C MET A 150 -0.27 -14.58 0.26
N THR A 151 -0.53 -15.23 -0.88
CA THR A 151 -0.40 -16.68 -1.03
C THR A 151 1.04 -17.13 -0.80
N LEU A 152 2.01 -16.41 -1.41
CA LEU A 152 3.44 -16.68 -1.24
C LEU A 152 3.87 -16.51 0.23
N LEU A 153 3.50 -15.38 0.84
CA LEU A 153 3.82 -15.11 2.25
C LEU A 153 3.19 -16.16 3.17
N GLY A 154 1.93 -16.54 2.96
CA GLY A 154 1.28 -17.61 3.73
C GLY A 154 2.09 -18.91 3.69
N LYS A 155 2.56 -19.35 2.50
CA LYS A 155 3.36 -20.55 2.35
C LYS A 155 4.71 -20.47 3.06
N VAL A 156 5.47 -19.38 2.86
CA VAL A 156 6.81 -19.28 3.42
C VAL A 156 6.80 -19.09 4.95
N PHE A 157 5.74 -18.50 5.51
CA PHE A 157 5.58 -18.38 6.97
C PHE A 157 4.83 -19.55 7.61
N GLY A 158 4.27 -20.49 6.81
CA GLY A 158 3.43 -21.59 7.32
C GLY A 158 2.09 -21.10 7.90
N GLU A 159 1.54 -20.03 7.33
CA GLU A 159 0.30 -19.35 7.78
C GLU A 159 -0.72 -19.28 6.63
N GLU A 160 -0.82 -20.36 5.86
CA GLU A 160 -1.69 -20.43 4.68
C GLU A 160 -3.17 -20.21 5.04
N GLU A 161 -3.60 -20.67 6.21
CA GLU A 161 -4.97 -20.51 6.67
C GLU A 161 -5.34 -19.03 6.85
N ASN A 162 -4.48 -18.26 7.52
CA ASN A 162 -4.70 -16.83 7.73
C ASN A 162 -4.62 -16.06 6.41
N ALA A 163 -3.66 -16.40 5.55
CA ALA A 163 -3.58 -15.83 4.21
C ALA A 163 -4.86 -16.10 3.40
N GLN A 164 -5.38 -17.34 3.43
CA GLN A 164 -6.57 -17.72 2.67
C GLN A 164 -7.85 -17.04 3.16
N LYS A 165 -8.00 -16.84 4.48
CA LYS A 165 -9.14 -16.08 5.04
C LYS A 165 -9.17 -14.65 4.51
N PHE A 166 -8.01 -13.99 4.49
CA PHE A 166 -7.90 -12.64 3.93
C PHE A 166 -8.16 -12.63 2.42
N ILE A 167 -7.56 -13.57 1.67
CA ILE A 167 -7.72 -13.71 0.22
C ILE A 167 -9.20 -13.91 -0.14
N ALA A 168 -9.93 -14.73 0.61
CA ALA A 168 -11.36 -14.95 0.38
C ALA A 168 -12.16 -13.65 0.48
N PHE A 169 -11.93 -12.85 1.52
CA PHE A 169 -12.55 -11.52 1.66
C PHE A 169 -12.18 -10.62 0.47
N TYR A 170 -10.90 -10.52 0.14
CA TYR A 170 -10.41 -9.70 -0.95
C TYR A 170 -11.07 -10.06 -2.29
N GLN A 171 -11.14 -11.35 -2.60
CA GLN A 171 -11.75 -11.86 -3.83
C GLN A 171 -13.25 -11.58 -3.90
N GLU A 172 -13.97 -11.73 -2.78
CA GLU A 172 -15.40 -11.43 -2.71
C GLU A 172 -15.68 -9.95 -3.02
N ARG A 173 -14.93 -9.04 -2.39
CA ARG A 173 -15.08 -7.60 -2.62
C ARG A 173 -14.70 -7.20 -4.04
N MET A 174 -13.57 -7.68 -4.55
CA MET A 174 -13.17 -7.42 -5.94
C MET A 174 -14.17 -7.97 -6.95
N LYS A 175 -14.74 -9.16 -6.70
CA LYS A 175 -15.79 -9.74 -7.55
C LYS A 175 -17.00 -8.81 -7.62
N THR A 176 -17.50 -8.36 -6.47
CA THR A 176 -18.65 -7.44 -6.38
C THR A 176 -18.39 -6.14 -7.17
N ILE A 177 -17.20 -5.55 -7.01
CA ILE A 177 -16.80 -4.34 -7.72
C ILE A 177 -16.75 -4.60 -9.23
N ASN A 178 -16.07 -5.65 -9.66
CA ASN A 178 -15.89 -5.99 -11.06
C ASN A 178 -17.22 -6.28 -11.78
N GLU A 179 -18.13 -7.00 -11.14
CA GLU A 179 -19.45 -7.30 -11.69
C GLU A 179 -20.26 -6.02 -11.92
N ARG A 180 -20.24 -5.10 -10.95
CA ARG A 180 -20.98 -3.82 -11.07
C ARG A 180 -20.34 -2.89 -12.07
N VAL A 181 -19.05 -2.67 -11.99
CA VAL A 181 -18.30 -1.83 -12.93
C VAL A 181 -18.35 -2.40 -14.36
N GLY A 182 -18.47 -3.72 -14.52
CA GLY A 182 -18.64 -4.39 -15.80
C GLY A 182 -19.94 -4.01 -16.51
N THR A 183 -20.95 -3.48 -15.81
CA THR A 183 -22.20 -2.98 -16.41
C THR A 183 -22.07 -1.58 -17.02
N LEU A 184 -20.99 -0.84 -16.68
CA LEU A 184 -20.79 0.54 -17.10
C LEU A 184 -20.28 0.62 -18.55
N GLY A 185 -20.99 1.35 -19.38
CA GLY A 185 -20.50 1.78 -20.68
C GLY A 185 -19.35 2.81 -20.55
N LYS A 186 -18.67 3.06 -21.66
CA LYS A 186 -17.53 4.00 -21.68
C LYS A 186 -17.91 5.40 -21.19
N GLU A 187 -19.08 5.88 -21.61
CA GLU A 187 -19.58 7.23 -21.26
C GLU A 187 -20.02 7.36 -19.79
N GLN A 188 -20.15 6.24 -19.10
CA GLN A 188 -20.50 6.20 -17.68
C GLN A 188 -19.26 6.16 -16.76
N ARG A 189 -18.05 6.17 -17.35
CA ARG A 189 -16.78 6.20 -16.63
C ARG A 189 -16.27 7.63 -16.56
N PRO A 190 -16.44 8.32 -15.42
CA PRO A 190 -16.08 9.72 -15.32
C PRO A 190 -14.55 9.92 -15.38
N PRO A 191 -14.07 11.03 -15.99
CA PRO A 191 -12.67 11.38 -15.99
C PRO A 191 -12.20 11.79 -14.58
N VAL A 192 -11.17 11.08 -14.09
CA VAL A 192 -10.59 11.25 -12.75
C VAL A 192 -9.14 11.68 -12.87
N PHE A 193 -8.75 12.73 -12.18
CA PHE A 193 -7.35 13.06 -11.97
C PHE A 193 -6.90 12.63 -10.57
N ILE A 194 -5.73 11.99 -10.48
CA ILE A 194 -5.13 11.56 -9.22
C ILE A 194 -3.95 12.47 -8.93
N GLU A 195 -4.02 13.30 -7.90
CA GLU A 195 -2.88 14.05 -7.39
C GLU A 195 -2.12 13.21 -6.37
N ARG A 196 -0.93 12.78 -6.76
CA ARG A 196 -0.03 12.03 -5.89
C ARG A 196 0.67 12.96 -4.91
N HIS A 197 0.63 12.62 -3.59
CA HIS A 197 1.24 13.40 -2.52
C HIS A 197 0.69 14.83 -2.40
N ALA A 198 -0.63 14.99 -2.55
CA ALA A 198 -1.27 16.30 -2.53
C ALA A 198 -0.88 17.13 -1.31
N GLY A 199 -0.36 18.34 -1.55
CA GLY A 199 0.08 19.27 -0.52
C GLY A 199 1.33 18.87 0.27
N MET A 200 1.94 17.71 0.04
CA MET A 200 3.13 17.25 0.80
C MET A 200 4.32 18.20 0.69
N PHE A 201 4.47 18.88 -0.44
CA PHE A 201 5.57 19.82 -0.72
C PHE A 201 5.13 21.28 -0.71
N GLY A 202 3.99 21.58 -0.07
CA GLY A 202 3.36 22.90 -0.05
C GLY A 202 2.22 23.04 -1.05
N ALA A 203 1.52 24.19 -1.00
CA ALA A 203 0.33 24.43 -1.83
C ALA A 203 0.62 24.57 -3.32
N GLU A 204 1.80 25.05 -3.68
CA GLU A 204 2.18 25.40 -5.05
C GLU A 204 2.72 24.23 -5.85
N HIS A 205 3.04 23.11 -5.18
CA HIS A 205 3.55 21.91 -5.83
C HIS A 205 2.40 21.00 -6.26
N CYS A 206 2.05 21.06 -7.50
CA CYS A 206 1.20 20.17 -8.26
C CYS A 206 1.98 19.78 -9.53
N CYS A 207 1.75 18.79 -10.30
CA CYS A 207 0.74 17.76 -10.18
C CYS A 207 1.38 16.42 -10.55
N LYS A 208 1.96 15.74 -9.61
CA LYS A 208 2.37 14.34 -9.81
C LYS A 208 1.13 13.47 -9.86
N THR A 209 1.09 12.51 -10.81
CA THR A 209 -0.05 11.61 -10.98
C THR A 209 0.38 10.17 -11.15
N PHE A 210 -0.57 9.26 -11.00
CA PHE A 210 -0.40 7.84 -11.31
C PHE A 210 -0.89 7.54 -12.73
N GLY A 211 -0.11 6.75 -13.46
CA GLY A 211 -0.47 6.19 -14.77
C GLY A 211 -1.30 4.92 -14.65
N ASN A 212 -0.91 3.86 -15.34
CA ASN A 212 -1.64 2.58 -15.33
C ASN A 212 -1.39 1.74 -14.06
N GLY A 213 -0.33 1.99 -13.32
CA GLY A 213 -0.03 1.23 -12.09
C GLY A 213 -0.56 1.90 -10.83
N ASN A 214 -0.56 1.16 -9.72
CA ASN A 214 -0.87 1.63 -8.39
C ASN A 214 -2.28 2.23 -8.26
N PHE A 215 -2.46 3.46 -7.73
CA PHE A 215 -3.76 4.13 -7.65
C PHE A 215 -4.46 4.28 -9.00
N GLY A 216 -3.71 4.25 -10.12
CA GLY A 216 -4.30 4.20 -11.45
C GLY A 216 -5.12 2.94 -11.70
N GLU A 217 -4.63 1.78 -11.24
CA GLU A 217 -5.40 0.53 -11.26
C GLU A 217 -6.67 0.65 -10.40
N PHE A 218 -6.58 1.27 -9.20
CA PHE A 218 -7.72 1.42 -8.30
C PHE A 218 -8.83 2.25 -8.93
N VAL A 219 -8.48 3.38 -9.55
CA VAL A 219 -9.45 4.23 -10.24
C VAL A 219 -10.10 3.49 -11.42
N THR A 220 -9.31 2.76 -12.21
CA THR A 220 -9.81 1.99 -13.35
C THR A 220 -10.73 0.85 -12.89
N ALA A 221 -10.33 0.10 -11.87
CA ALA A 221 -11.15 -0.98 -11.30
C ALA A 221 -12.43 -0.46 -10.65
N ALA A 222 -12.40 0.74 -10.08
CA ALA A 222 -13.55 1.43 -9.50
C ALA A 222 -14.49 2.06 -10.55
N GLY A 223 -14.23 1.89 -11.84
CA GLY A 223 -15.06 2.40 -12.92
C GLY A 223 -14.78 3.85 -13.34
N GLY A 224 -13.64 4.42 -12.94
CA GLY A 224 -13.18 5.73 -13.40
C GLY A 224 -12.35 5.65 -14.69
N ASP A 225 -12.26 6.76 -15.39
CA ASP A 225 -11.32 6.98 -16.50
C ASP A 225 -10.11 7.76 -15.96
N ASN A 226 -9.02 7.06 -15.68
CA ASN A 226 -7.81 7.67 -15.13
C ASN A 226 -7.10 8.54 -16.18
N LEU A 227 -7.15 9.85 -16.02
CA LEU A 227 -6.49 10.79 -16.93
C LEU A 227 -4.97 10.61 -16.98
N GLY A 228 -4.36 10.25 -15.87
CA GLY A 228 -2.91 9.99 -15.79
C GLY A 228 -2.44 8.86 -16.70
N ALA A 229 -3.30 7.85 -16.93
CA ALA A 229 -2.99 6.73 -17.83
C ALA A 229 -2.90 7.16 -19.31
N ARG A 230 -3.55 8.26 -19.67
CA ARG A 230 -3.47 8.82 -21.03
C ARG A 230 -2.11 9.42 -21.35
N TRP A 231 -1.38 9.86 -20.31
CA TRP A 231 -0.08 10.52 -20.45
C TRP A 231 1.09 9.60 -20.05
N PHE A 232 0.85 8.65 -19.14
CA PHE A 232 1.87 7.79 -18.59
C PHE A 232 1.44 6.32 -18.61
N PRO A 233 2.02 5.50 -19.50
CA PRO A 233 1.66 4.07 -19.59
C PRO A 233 2.18 3.23 -18.42
N GLY A 234 3.14 3.75 -17.63
CA GLY A 234 3.72 3.07 -16.45
C GLY A 234 3.14 3.58 -15.14
N MET A 235 4.01 3.69 -14.13
CA MET A 235 3.61 4.09 -12.76
C MET A 235 3.07 5.51 -12.65
N GLY A 236 3.45 6.41 -13.53
CA GLY A 236 3.02 7.79 -13.53
C GLY A 236 4.14 8.77 -13.79
N GLY A 237 3.84 10.05 -13.63
CA GLY A 237 4.77 11.14 -13.92
C GLY A 237 4.27 12.48 -13.39
N GLU A 238 4.84 13.55 -13.92
CA GLU A 238 4.51 14.93 -13.58
C GLU A 238 3.80 15.60 -14.75
N VAL A 239 2.66 16.21 -14.47
CA VAL A 239 1.80 16.94 -15.44
C VAL A 239 1.88 18.41 -15.10
N ASN A 240 1.95 19.28 -16.11
CA ASN A 240 1.88 20.70 -15.85
C ASN A 240 0.41 21.14 -15.54
N GLU A 241 0.28 22.25 -14.82
CA GLU A 241 -1.03 22.75 -14.38
C GLU A 241 -1.94 23.10 -15.55
N GLU A 242 -1.40 23.62 -16.64
CA GLU A 242 -2.16 24.01 -17.85
C GLU A 242 -2.81 22.80 -18.51
N GLN A 243 -2.07 21.70 -18.64
CA GLN A 243 -2.59 20.44 -19.18
C GLN A 243 -3.70 19.89 -18.29
N LEU A 244 -3.54 19.98 -16.95
CA LEU A 244 -4.58 19.58 -16.00
C LEU A 244 -5.84 20.46 -16.13
N ILE A 245 -5.67 21.78 -16.21
CA ILE A 245 -6.79 22.74 -16.38
C ILE A 245 -7.55 22.47 -17.69
N VAL A 246 -6.84 22.25 -18.79
CA VAL A 246 -7.46 21.90 -20.08
C VAL A 246 -8.22 20.57 -20.02
N SER A 247 -7.68 19.58 -19.29
CA SER A 247 -8.33 18.27 -19.13
C SER A 247 -9.57 18.31 -18.26
N ASN A 248 -9.66 19.31 -17.35
CA ASN A 248 -10.79 19.64 -16.51
C ASN A 248 -11.53 18.41 -15.94
N PRO A 249 -10.90 17.62 -15.06
CA PRO A 249 -11.45 16.37 -14.53
C PRO A 249 -12.81 16.57 -13.87
N GLU A 250 -13.67 15.56 -13.98
CA GLU A 250 -14.96 15.55 -13.29
C GLU A 250 -14.80 15.20 -11.80
N PHE A 251 -13.88 14.30 -11.50
CA PHE A 251 -13.51 13.90 -10.13
C PHE A 251 -12.02 14.10 -9.88
N TYR A 252 -11.69 14.44 -8.65
CA TYR A 252 -10.30 14.68 -8.23
C TYR A 252 -9.99 13.86 -6.98
N LEU A 253 -8.98 13.01 -7.07
CA LEU A 253 -8.51 12.18 -5.98
C LEU A 253 -7.15 12.69 -5.51
N MET A 254 -7.03 13.07 -4.26
CA MET A 254 -5.80 13.44 -3.60
C MET A 254 -5.27 12.26 -2.80
N THR A 255 -4.03 11.78 -3.06
CA THR A 255 -3.42 10.85 -2.13
C THR A 255 -2.69 11.62 -1.04
N ALA A 256 -2.99 11.32 0.24
CA ALA A 256 -2.55 12.10 1.39
C ALA A 256 -2.23 11.21 2.60
N ALA A 257 -1.40 11.71 3.51
CA ALA A 257 -1.11 11.09 4.79
C ALA A 257 -0.62 12.14 5.81
N ASP A 258 -0.51 11.75 7.07
CA ASP A 258 0.04 12.59 8.13
C ASP A 258 1.57 12.67 8.00
N TRP A 259 2.03 13.53 7.09
CA TRP A 259 3.46 13.79 6.86
C TRP A 259 4.00 14.97 7.67
N ASP A 260 3.19 15.66 8.45
CA ASP A 260 3.60 16.84 9.23
C ASP A 260 4.76 16.50 10.19
N LYS A 261 4.82 15.24 10.68
CA LYS A 261 5.92 14.75 11.55
C LYS A 261 7.29 14.67 10.87
N VAL A 262 7.31 14.45 9.56
CA VAL A 262 8.54 14.29 8.76
C VAL A 262 8.77 15.45 7.81
N ARG A 263 7.76 16.29 7.61
CA ARG A 263 7.76 17.52 6.79
C ARG A 263 6.87 18.57 7.42
N PRO A 264 7.41 19.41 8.31
CA PRO A 264 6.62 20.43 9.00
C PRO A 264 5.94 21.45 8.07
N GLU A 265 6.49 21.63 6.86
CA GLU A 265 5.93 22.50 5.81
C GLU A 265 4.78 21.87 5.03
N SER A 266 4.46 20.60 5.28
CA SER A 266 3.38 19.88 4.58
C SER A 266 2.02 20.54 4.80
N LEU A 267 1.26 20.65 3.72
CA LEU A 267 -0.15 21.03 3.71
C LEU A 267 -1.05 19.83 3.35
N SER A 268 -0.49 18.64 3.32
CA SER A 268 -1.24 17.42 3.02
C SER A 268 -2.35 17.20 4.03
N VAL A 269 -3.43 16.56 3.59
CA VAL A 269 -4.52 16.14 4.48
C VAL A 269 -3.97 15.06 5.44
N PRO A 270 -4.00 15.25 6.76
CA PRO A 270 -3.43 14.31 7.72
C PRO A 270 -4.32 13.08 7.87
N LEU A 271 -4.14 12.11 6.97
CA LEU A 271 -4.85 10.84 6.94
C LEU A 271 -3.97 9.72 7.52
N GLY A 272 -4.63 8.65 7.95
CA GLY A 272 -4.04 7.44 8.49
C GLY A 272 -4.41 7.21 9.95
N TYR A 273 -3.66 6.35 10.62
CA TYR A 273 -3.92 5.89 11.98
C TYR A 273 -3.87 6.99 13.05
N THR A 274 -3.15 8.07 12.80
CA THR A 274 -3.09 9.25 13.69
C THR A 274 -3.96 10.40 13.20
N GLY A 275 -4.73 10.20 12.13
CA GLY A 275 -5.58 11.21 11.52
C GLY A 275 -6.70 11.68 12.44
N ASN A 276 -7.06 12.98 12.32
CA ASN A 276 -8.17 13.60 13.01
C ASN A 276 -9.15 14.17 12.00
N LEU A 277 -10.43 13.76 12.08
CA LEU A 277 -11.44 14.09 11.07
C LEU A 277 -11.60 15.60 10.86
N LYS A 278 -11.62 16.39 11.94
CA LYS A 278 -11.76 17.85 11.85
C LYS A 278 -10.58 18.48 11.12
N GLN A 279 -9.37 18.12 11.52
CA GLN A 279 -8.14 18.62 10.88
C GLN A 279 -8.03 18.17 9.42
N SER A 280 -8.38 16.92 9.14
CA SER A 280 -8.38 16.40 7.78
C SER A 280 -9.36 17.16 6.89
N GLN A 281 -10.56 17.44 7.40
CA GLN A 281 -11.56 18.20 6.67
C GLN A 281 -11.09 19.66 6.42
N GLU A 282 -10.60 20.35 7.46
CA GLU A 282 -10.07 21.71 7.34
C GLU A 282 -8.91 21.81 6.35
N ARG A 283 -8.02 20.80 6.36
CA ARG A 283 -6.87 20.75 5.46
C ARG A 283 -7.31 20.48 3.99
N LEU A 284 -8.30 19.60 3.79
CA LEU A 284 -8.87 19.38 2.46
C LEU A 284 -9.49 20.66 1.90
N GLU A 285 -10.37 21.34 2.67
CA GLU A 285 -10.99 22.60 2.23
C GLU A 285 -9.93 23.67 1.88
N LYS A 286 -8.84 23.75 2.66
CA LYS A 286 -7.71 24.64 2.34
C LYS A 286 -7.03 24.28 1.01
N LEU A 287 -6.87 23.01 0.69
CA LEU A 287 -6.28 22.60 -0.58
C LEU A 287 -7.17 22.91 -1.79
N LEU A 288 -8.50 23.01 -1.59
CA LEU A 288 -9.42 23.42 -2.65
C LEU A 288 -9.29 24.90 -3.03
N THR A 289 -8.73 25.75 -2.16
CA THR A 289 -8.52 27.17 -2.44
C THR A 289 -7.20 27.47 -3.15
N ARG A 290 -6.43 26.46 -3.53
CA ARG A 290 -5.15 26.64 -4.22
C ARG A 290 -5.33 27.46 -5.50
N PRO A 291 -4.51 28.52 -5.70
CA PRO A 291 -4.52 29.29 -6.93
C PRO A 291 -4.39 28.40 -8.16
N LYS A 292 -4.98 28.80 -9.28
CA LYS A 292 -5.02 28.07 -10.57
C LYS A 292 -5.85 26.76 -10.55
N LEU A 293 -5.85 25.95 -9.48
CA LEU A 293 -6.60 24.71 -9.40
C LEU A 293 -8.06 24.91 -8.97
N ASN A 294 -8.39 26.00 -8.29
CA ASN A 294 -9.76 26.34 -7.89
C ASN A 294 -10.73 26.54 -9.05
N VAL A 295 -10.23 26.68 -10.27
CA VAL A 295 -11.04 26.78 -11.49
C VAL A 295 -11.52 25.43 -12.01
N LEU A 296 -10.95 24.31 -11.52
CA LEU A 296 -11.32 22.97 -11.95
C LEU A 296 -12.78 22.65 -11.60
N ARG A 297 -13.48 21.98 -12.54
CA ARG A 297 -14.87 21.54 -12.34
C ARG A 297 -15.02 20.72 -11.06
N ALA A 298 -14.13 19.74 -10.84
CA ALA A 298 -14.14 18.89 -9.64
C ALA A 298 -14.11 19.71 -8.34
N PHE A 299 -13.32 20.79 -8.28
CA PHE A 299 -13.21 21.65 -7.09
C PHE A 299 -14.48 22.47 -6.86
N ARG A 300 -15.04 23.07 -7.93
CA ARG A 300 -16.26 23.86 -7.85
C ARG A 300 -17.49 23.04 -7.49
N GLU A 301 -17.55 21.79 -7.99
CA GLU A 301 -18.65 20.86 -7.73
C GLU A 301 -18.43 20.00 -6.49
N LYS A 302 -17.33 20.23 -5.73
CA LYS A 302 -16.99 19.47 -4.52
C LYS A 302 -16.81 17.96 -4.76
N ARG A 303 -16.45 17.58 -5.99
CA ARG A 303 -16.16 16.19 -6.39
C ARG A 303 -14.70 15.85 -6.12
N VAL A 304 -14.26 16.09 -4.89
CA VAL A 304 -12.88 15.88 -4.44
C VAL A 304 -12.86 14.96 -3.23
N ILE A 305 -11.98 14.00 -3.26
CA ILE A 305 -11.69 13.09 -2.15
C ILE A 305 -10.20 13.09 -1.84
N ALA A 306 -9.84 13.17 -0.56
CA ALA A 306 -8.51 12.82 -0.09
C ALA A 306 -8.54 11.39 0.46
N LEU A 307 -7.63 10.55 0.02
CA LEU A 307 -7.55 9.13 0.33
C LEU A 307 -6.17 8.79 0.89
N TYR A 308 -6.12 7.93 1.91
CA TYR A 308 -4.90 7.54 2.59
C TYR A 308 -3.87 6.96 1.62
N HIS A 309 -2.71 7.61 1.55
CA HIS A 309 -1.69 7.29 0.56
C HIS A 309 -1.14 5.86 0.73
N GLN A 310 -1.02 5.38 1.97
CA GLN A 310 -0.38 4.09 2.23
C GLN A 310 -1.23 2.87 1.80
N TYR A 311 -2.47 3.06 1.36
CA TYR A 311 -3.19 1.98 0.69
C TYR A 311 -2.47 1.45 -0.55
N TYR A 312 -1.56 2.27 -1.13
CA TYR A 312 -0.78 1.90 -2.32
C TYR A 312 0.24 0.78 -2.09
N ASP A 313 0.52 0.43 -0.85
CA ASP A 313 1.64 -0.42 -0.47
C ASP A 313 1.24 -1.45 0.62
N THR A 314 -0.04 -1.78 0.68
CA THR A 314 -0.58 -2.74 1.64
C THR A 314 -1.67 -3.63 1.00
N PRO A 315 -1.92 -4.83 1.55
CA PRO A 315 -3.05 -5.66 1.13
C PRO A 315 -4.42 -4.99 1.34
N PHE A 316 -4.50 -3.94 2.16
CA PHE A 316 -5.74 -3.18 2.40
C PHE A 316 -6.11 -2.22 1.26
N ASN A 317 -5.42 -2.32 0.12
CA ASN A 317 -5.75 -1.57 -1.11
C ASN A 317 -7.18 -1.82 -1.61
N ILE A 318 -7.81 -2.93 -1.25
CA ILE A 318 -9.22 -3.22 -1.55
C ILE A 318 -10.15 -2.13 -1.00
N ILE A 319 -9.87 -1.61 0.21
CA ILE A 319 -10.65 -0.51 0.80
C ILE A 319 -10.54 0.76 -0.05
N ALA A 320 -9.34 1.05 -0.59
CA ALA A 320 -9.19 2.17 -1.52
C ALA A 320 -10.07 2.01 -2.75
N VAL A 321 -10.14 0.81 -3.34
CA VAL A 321 -11.00 0.54 -4.51
C VAL A 321 -12.48 0.72 -4.17
N GLU A 322 -12.94 0.22 -3.01
CA GLU A 322 -14.33 0.38 -2.55
C GLU A 322 -14.70 1.85 -2.34
N VAL A 323 -13.82 2.59 -1.65
CA VAL A 323 -14.01 4.04 -1.39
C VAL A 323 -14.12 4.80 -2.71
N ILE A 324 -13.21 4.53 -3.66
CA ILE A 324 -13.22 5.18 -4.96
C ILE A 324 -14.49 4.79 -5.74
N ALA A 325 -14.86 3.50 -5.76
CA ALA A 325 -16.06 3.03 -6.47
C ALA A 325 -17.34 3.69 -5.94
N LYS A 326 -17.50 3.75 -4.62
CA LYS A 326 -18.64 4.43 -4.00
C LYS A 326 -18.62 5.95 -4.24
N PHE A 327 -17.44 6.57 -4.26
CA PHE A 327 -17.29 7.99 -4.54
C PHE A 327 -17.63 8.36 -5.99
N LEU A 328 -17.23 7.53 -6.97
CA LEU A 328 -17.51 7.75 -8.38
C LEU A 328 -18.95 7.37 -8.77
N HIS A 329 -19.49 6.31 -8.17
CA HIS A 329 -20.77 5.70 -8.55
C HIS A 329 -21.63 5.40 -7.31
N PRO A 330 -22.04 6.44 -6.53
CA PRO A 330 -22.73 6.25 -5.26
C PRO A 330 -23.99 5.38 -5.34
N ASN A 331 -24.78 5.52 -6.42
CA ASN A 331 -26.01 4.73 -6.61
C ASN A 331 -25.71 3.25 -6.93
N LEU A 332 -24.60 2.96 -7.61
CA LEU A 332 -24.19 1.59 -7.96
C LEU A 332 -23.62 0.83 -6.77
N PHE A 333 -23.10 1.55 -5.77
CA PHE A 333 -22.45 1.02 -4.57
C PHE A 333 -23.13 1.50 -3.27
N GLU A 334 -24.45 1.73 -3.30
CA GLU A 334 -25.21 2.25 -2.16
C GLU A 334 -25.08 1.35 -0.93
N ASP A 335 -25.15 0.03 -1.13
CA ASP A 335 -25.09 -1.01 -0.10
C ASP A 335 -23.67 -1.34 0.41
N ILE A 336 -22.63 -0.85 -0.26
CA ILE A 336 -21.24 -1.05 0.20
C ILE A 336 -20.91 -0.03 1.28
N ASP A 337 -20.33 -0.50 2.37
CA ASP A 337 -19.81 0.34 3.46
C ASP A 337 -18.29 0.13 3.64
N PRO A 338 -17.45 0.92 2.94
CA PRO A 338 -15.99 0.79 3.06
C PRO A 338 -15.47 1.02 4.47
N GLN A 339 -16.20 1.79 5.32
CA GLN A 339 -15.81 2.00 6.71
C GLN A 339 -16.02 0.73 7.54
N ALA A 340 -17.15 0.06 7.35
CA ALA A 340 -17.42 -1.22 8.01
C ALA A 340 -16.41 -2.28 7.57
N ASP A 341 -16.10 -2.35 6.27
CA ASP A 341 -15.13 -3.29 5.72
C ASP A 341 -13.70 -3.00 6.21
N SER A 342 -13.31 -1.73 6.29
CA SER A 342 -12.02 -1.33 6.88
C SER A 342 -11.92 -1.77 8.35
N LEU A 343 -12.95 -1.52 9.16
CA LEU A 343 -12.99 -1.95 10.56
C LEU A 343 -12.97 -3.48 10.70
N TYR A 344 -13.68 -4.18 9.82
CA TYR A 344 -13.67 -5.64 9.78
C TYR A 344 -12.26 -6.18 9.50
N LEU A 345 -11.55 -5.64 8.50
CA LEU A 345 -10.18 -6.04 8.18
C LEU A 345 -9.23 -5.83 9.36
N HIS A 346 -9.28 -4.65 9.98
CA HIS A 346 -8.43 -4.37 11.14
C HIS A 346 -8.73 -5.33 12.30
N LYS A 347 -9.99 -5.43 12.68
CA LYS A 347 -10.41 -6.25 13.82
C LYS A 347 -10.16 -7.75 13.63
N THR A 348 -10.27 -8.23 12.38
CA THR A 348 -10.18 -9.67 12.09
C THR A 348 -8.76 -10.12 11.82
N PHE A 349 -7.96 -9.27 11.17
CA PHE A 349 -6.68 -9.68 10.60
C PHE A 349 -5.46 -8.96 11.18
N THR A 350 -5.66 -7.95 12.02
CA THR A 350 -4.52 -7.21 12.58
C THR A 350 -4.67 -6.98 14.08
N ALA A 351 -3.56 -6.57 14.70
CA ALA A 351 -3.55 -6.08 16.08
C ALA A 351 -3.97 -4.59 16.18
N LEU A 352 -4.23 -3.94 15.06
CA LEU A 352 -4.63 -2.53 15.02
C LEU A 352 -6.16 -2.42 15.17
N ASP A 353 -6.63 -1.44 15.93
CA ASP A 353 -8.06 -1.21 16.16
C ASP A 353 -8.81 -0.56 14.98
N GLY A 354 -8.07 -0.13 13.94
CA GLY A 354 -8.63 0.55 12.78
C GLY A 354 -9.10 1.97 13.07
N SER A 355 -8.75 2.52 14.24
CA SER A 355 -8.99 3.92 14.55
C SER A 355 -8.14 4.82 13.65
N GLY A 356 -8.65 6.02 13.35
CA GLY A 356 -8.00 6.97 12.47
C GLY A 356 -8.94 7.51 11.40
N VAL A 357 -8.38 8.26 10.48
CA VAL A 357 -9.12 8.82 9.33
C VAL A 357 -8.39 8.44 8.05
N PHE A 358 -9.03 7.64 7.20
CA PHE A 358 -8.39 7.11 6.01
C PHE A 358 -8.86 7.79 4.71
N TRP A 359 -9.96 8.52 4.76
CA TRP A 359 -10.42 9.38 3.67
C TRP A 359 -11.34 10.48 4.18
N VAL A 360 -11.42 11.56 3.43
CA VAL A 360 -12.40 12.64 3.59
C VAL A 360 -12.81 13.18 2.23
N THR A 361 -14.06 13.61 2.09
CA THR A 361 -14.60 14.24 0.88
C THR A 361 -14.83 15.73 1.10
N ALA A 362 -14.73 16.51 0.04
CA ALA A 362 -15.11 17.95 0.06
C ALA A 362 -16.59 18.10 0.41
N LYS A 363 -16.92 19.17 1.19
CA LYS A 363 -18.29 19.50 1.66
C LYS A 363 -18.81 20.76 1.01
#